data_52d68aa5cb774fc129f91101cd5b8f42
#
_entry.id   52d68aa5cb774fc129f91101cd5b8f42
#
_cell.length_a   1.000
_cell.length_b   1.000
_cell.length_c   1.000
_cell.angle_alpha   90.00
_cell.angle_beta   90.00
_cell.angle_gamma   90.00
#
_symmetry.space_group_name_H-M   'P 1'
#
loop_
_entity.id
_entity.type
_entity.pdbx_description
1 polymer ?
#
loop_
_entity_poly.entity_id
_entity_poly.type
_entity_poly.pdbx_seq_one_letter_code
_entity_poly.pdbx_strand_id
1 'polypeptide(L)'
;MVRDAGLEAKYSLMKAYVVTPDELAEEAKMLESFGVQAVTIMDSAGYMMPEDAAEYTRKVVNAVSIPVGFHGHSNLGLAMANAQAAEREGAAFIDCGLMGMARSAGNITTEGALALFRREGKAQEYDFYKLLNFIDDKLMPAMAKEGYHNPIKPLDLVLGYSGCHSSFVGTYKDVAAATGVNLYELIIETSKIDQKNPSKELMGEVAVTLQ
;
A
#
# COMPACT_ATOMS: atom_id res chain seq x y z
N MET A 1 -18.89 25.85 5.39
CA MET A 1 -19.80 24.69 5.61
C MET A 1 -19.11 23.54 6.35
N VAL A 2 -18.10 22.83 5.80
CA VAL A 2 -17.47 21.67 6.51
C VAL A 2 -16.84 22.12 7.82
N ARG A 3 -16.00 23.14 7.79
CA ARG A 3 -15.35 23.72 8.98
C ARG A 3 -16.32 24.34 9.99
N ASP A 4 -17.37 24.98 9.51
CA ASP A 4 -18.40 25.56 10.39
C ASP A 4 -19.17 24.50 11.19
N ALA A 5 -19.15 23.26 10.69
CA ALA A 5 -19.66 22.08 11.38
C ALA A 5 -18.64 21.44 12.34
N GLY A 6 -17.46 22.02 12.52
CA GLY A 6 -16.40 21.47 13.40
C GLY A 6 -15.67 20.25 12.81
N LEU A 7 -15.79 20.00 11.50
CA LEU A 7 -15.15 18.87 10.81
C LEU A 7 -13.85 19.31 10.11
N GLU A 8 -12.94 18.37 9.93
CA GLU A 8 -11.77 18.57 9.10
C GLU A 8 -12.16 18.61 7.61
N ALA A 9 -11.67 19.64 6.90
CA ALA A 9 -11.85 19.78 5.47
C ALA A 9 -10.61 19.27 4.73
N LYS A 10 -10.73 18.14 4.05
CA LYS A 10 -9.72 17.63 3.12
C LYS A 10 -10.23 17.74 1.70
N TYR A 11 -9.36 18.07 0.76
CA TYR A 11 -9.74 18.27 -0.64
C TYR A 11 -8.92 17.39 -1.58
N SER A 12 -9.61 16.78 -2.54
CA SER A 12 -8.98 15.92 -3.55
C SER A 12 -8.85 16.67 -4.86
N LEU A 13 -7.61 16.92 -5.28
CA LEU A 13 -7.22 17.50 -6.55
C LEU A 13 -7.40 16.46 -7.66
N MET A 14 -8.64 16.31 -8.12
CA MET A 14 -9.03 15.27 -9.09
C MET A 14 -8.42 15.52 -10.46
N LYS A 15 -8.04 14.41 -11.15
CA LYS A 15 -7.45 14.47 -12.50
C LYS A 15 -6.22 15.36 -12.54
N ALA A 16 -5.35 15.26 -11.54
CA ALA A 16 -4.18 16.11 -11.39
C ALA A 16 -3.34 16.22 -12.68
N TYR A 17 -3.27 15.14 -13.46
CA TYR A 17 -2.51 15.05 -14.72
C TYR A 17 -3.08 15.90 -15.89
N VAL A 18 -4.22 16.56 -15.76
CA VAL A 18 -4.80 17.42 -16.84
C VAL A 18 -4.35 18.86 -16.76
N VAL A 19 -3.67 19.25 -15.70
CA VAL A 19 -3.03 20.56 -15.51
C VAL A 19 -1.52 20.37 -15.33
N THR A 20 -0.75 21.43 -15.43
CA THR A 20 0.69 21.35 -15.13
C THR A 20 0.95 21.23 -13.62
N PRO A 21 2.12 20.70 -13.18
CA PRO A 21 2.47 20.66 -11.76
C PRO A 21 2.45 22.02 -11.07
N ASP A 22 2.81 23.10 -11.78
CA ASP A 22 2.78 24.46 -11.23
C ASP A 22 1.34 24.98 -11.07
N GLU A 23 0.45 24.71 -12.02
CA GLU A 23 -0.97 25.07 -11.90
C GLU A 23 -1.63 24.33 -10.75
N LEU A 24 -1.32 23.03 -10.56
CA LEU A 24 -1.83 22.25 -9.44
C LEU A 24 -1.35 22.78 -8.09
N ALA A 25 -0.09 23.23 -8.02
CA ALA A 25 0.47 23.86 -6.83
C ALA A 25 -0.23 25.17 -6.47
N GLU A 26 -0.56 25.99 -7.46
CA GLU A 26 -1.34 27.24 -7.23
C GLU A 26 -2.78 26.94 -6.78
N GLU A 27 -3.43 25.91 -7.33
CA GLU A 27 -4.74 25.45 -6.84
C GLU A 27 -4.66 25.01 -5.37
N ALA A 28 -3.63 24.25 -5.00
CA ALA A 28 -3.42 23.82 -3.62
C ALA A 28 -3.24 25.00 -2.65
N LYS A 29 -2.47 26.03 -3.02
CA LYS A 29 -2.33 27.29 -2.24
C LYS A 29 -3.67 28.00 -2.05
N MET A 30 -4.45 28.09 -3.11
CA MET A 30 -5.78 28.71 -3.04
C MET A 30 -6.68 27.94 -2.05
N LEU A 31 -6.69 26.61 -2.10
CA LEU A 31 -7.45 25.76 -1.18
C LEU A 31 -6.98 25.93 0.27
N GLU A 32 -5.68 25.99 0.50
CA GLU A 32 -5.11 26.26 1.82
C GLU A 32 -5.58 27.63 2.34
N SER A 33 -5.61 28.66 1.49
CA SER A 33 -6.11 30.00 1.87
C SER A 33 -7.59 30.00 2.29
N PHE A 34 -8.37 29.06 1.78
CA PHE A 34 -9.76 28.82 2.21
C PHE A 34 -9.87 27.99 3.49
N GLY A 35 -8.72 27.58 4.04
CA GLY A 35 -8.62 26.84 5.30
C GLY A 35 -8.87 25.34 5.14
N VAL A 36 -8.64 24.77 3.97
CA VAL A 36 -8.52 23.32 3.79
C VAL A 36 -7.33 22.81 4.59
N GLN A 37 -7.47 21.70 5.26
CA GLN A 37 -6.51 21.16 6.23
C GLN A 37 -5.62 20.06 5.67
N ALA A 38 -5.94 19.52 4.49
CA ALA A 38 -5.09 18.64 3.70
C ALA A 38 -5.57 18.59 2.25
N VAL A 39 -4.66 18.33 1.32
CA VAL A 39 -4.98 18.10 -0.09
C VAL A 39 -4.46 16.72 -0.52
N THR A 40 -5.15 16.08 -1.47
CA THR A 40 -4.72 14.81 -2.06
C THR A 40 -4.57 14.97 -3.57
N ILE A 41 -3.39 14.71 -4.11
CA ILE A 41 -3.13 14.63 -5.54
C ILE A 41 -3.74 13.33 -6.05
N MET A 42 -4.66 13.41 -7.03
CA MET A 42 -5.37 12.24 -7.54
C MET A 42 -4.98 11.91 -8.97
N ASP A 43 -4.28 10.80 -9.15
CA ASP A 43 -4.16 10.14 -10.44
C ASP A 43 -5.45 9.35 -10.74
N SER A 44 -6.49 10.09 -11.14
CA SER A 44 -7.86 9.57 -11.29
C SER A 44 -8.03 8.54 -12.40
N ALA A 45 -7.08 8.41 -13.32
CA ALA A 45 -7.12 7.47 -14.42
C ALA A 45 -5.99 6.42 -14.36
N GLY A 46 -5.10 6.48 -13.36
CA GLY A 46 -3.90 5.65 -13.34
C GLY A 46 -2.99 5.92 -14.54
N TYR A 47 -2.88 7.21 -14.92
CA TYR A 47 -2.18 7.69 -16.11
C TYR A 47 -0.73 8.09 -15.83
N MET A 48 -0.44 8.54 -14.62
CA MET A 48 0.87 9.06 -14.23
C MET A 48 1.95 7.98 -14.29
N MET A 49 3.13 8.40 -14.76
CA MET A 49 4.37 7.67 -14.55
C MET A 49 4.95 8.02 -13.17
N PRO A 50 5.87 7.23 -12.60
CA PRO A 50 6.48 7.55 -11.29
C PRO A 50 7.16 8.92 -11.25
N GLU A 51 7.75 9.36 -12.35
CA GLU A 51 8.38 10.67 -12.50
C GLU A 51 7.35 11.79 -12.42
N ASP A 52 6.16 11.60 -13.04
CA ASP A 52 5.06 12.56 -12.94
C ASP A 52 4.57 12.66 -11.50
N ALA A 53 4.29 11.51 -10.85
CA ALA A 53 3.83 11.47 -9.47
C ALA A 53 4.84 12.17 -8.52
N ALA A 54 6.13 11.97 -8.74
CA ALA A 54 7.19 12.66 -8.01
C ALA A 54 7.15 14.19 -8.24
N GLU A 55 7.09 14.62 -9.50
CA GLU A 55 7.12 16.05 -9.82
C GLU A 55 5.90 16.79 -9.28
N TYR A 56 4.69 16.28 -9.53
CA TYR A 56 3.45 16.85 -9.01
C TYR A 56 3.47 16.95 -7.48
N THR A 57 3.91 15.87 -6.80
CA THR A 57 3.97 15.85 -5.34
C THR A 57 4.98 16.87 -4.82
N ARG A 58 6.19 16.89 -5.36
CA ARG A 58 7.23 17.85 -4.96
C ARG A 58 6.77 19.29 -5.11
N LYS A 59 6.11 19.62 -6.22
CA LYS A 59 5.61 20.97 -6.48
C LYS A 59 4.53 21.39 -5.48
N VAL A 60 3.56 20.51 -5.22
CA VAL A 60 2.48 20.80 -4.27
C VAL A 60 3.01 20.86 -2.84
N VAL A 61 3.86 19.90 -2.40
CA VAL A 61 4.46 19.91 -1.05
C VAL A 61 5.27 21.18 -0.79
N ASN A 62 6.01 21.65 -1.78
CA ASN A 62 6.79 22.91 -1.65
C ASN A 62 5.91 24.17 -1.66
N ALA A 63 4.67 24.08 -2.09
CA ALA A 63 3.78 25.22 -2.26
C ALA A 63 2.87 25.48 -1.05
N VAL A 64 2.58 24.47 -0.23
CA VAL A 64 1.65 24.56 0.90
C VAL A 64 2.29 24.11 2.22
N SER A 65 1.71 24.52 3.34
CA SER A 65 2.12 24.09 4.68
C SER A 65 1.25 22.95 5.25
N ILE A 66 0.11 22.68 4.61
CA ILE A 66 -0.81 21.60 4.97
C ILE A 66 -0.33 20.25 4.43
N PRO A 67 -0.70 19.13 5.08
CA PRO A 67 -0.36 17.79 4.60
C PRO A 67 -0.86 17.53 3.17
N VAL A 68 0.02 16.94 2.35
CA VAL A 68 -0.28 16.52 0.98
C VAL A 68 -0.33 15.01 0.92
N GLY A 69 -1.37 14.46 0.34
CA GLY A 69 -1.51 13.02 0.09
C GLY A 69 -1.42 12.68 -1.39
N PHE A 70 -1.30 11.38 -1.66
CA PHE A 70 -1.35 10.83 -3.01
C PHE A 70 -2.38 9.70 -3.09
N HIS A 71 -3.17 9.72 -4.17
CA HIS A 71 -4.17 8.71 -4.51
C HIS A 71 -3.97 8.27 -5.96
N GLY A 72 -3.70 6.99 -6.19
CA GLY A 72 -3.44 6.46 -7.52
C GLY A 72 -4.36 5.31 -7.90
N HIS A 73 -4.92 5.38 -9.11
CA HIS A 73 -5.54 4.24 -9.77
C HIS A 73 -4.52 3.37 -10.51
N SER A 74 -4.80 2.08 -10.63
CA SER A 74 -3.85 1.06 -11.12
C SER A 74 -4.02 0.70 -12.60
N ASN A 75 -4.54 1.61 -13.42
CA ASN A 75 -4.88 1.32 -14.82
C ASN A 75 -3.66 0.95 -15.68
N LEU A 76 -2.51 1.55 -15.42
CA LEU A 76 -1.23 1.16 -16.03
C LEU A 76 -0.41 0.19 -15.15
N GLY A 77 -0.96 -0.28 -14.03
CA GLY A 77 -0.24 -1.12 -13.07
C GLY A 77 0.83 -0.37 -12.26
N LEU A 78 0.89 0.96 -12.31
CA LEU A 78 1.94 1.78 -11.73
C LEU A 78 1.56 2.44 -10.38
N ALA A 79 0.34 2.27 -9.91
CA ALA A 79 -0.15 2.98 -8.71
C ALA A 79 0.78 2.83 -7.49
N MET A 80 1.37 1.64 -7.28
CA MET A 80 2.30 1.40 -6.17
C MET A 80 3.62 2.12 -6.37
N ALA A 81 4.17 2.11 -7.58
CA ALA A 81 5.40 2.83 -7.90
C ALA A 81 5.20 4.35 -7.78
N ASN A 82 4.03 4.85 -8.22
CA ASN A 82 3.65 6.25 -8.09
C ASN A 82 3.49 6.66 -6.61
N ALA A 83 2.89 5.80 -5.78
CA ALA A 83 2.79 6.04 -4.34
C ALA A 83 4.15 6.14 -3.66
N GLN A 84 5.09 5.26 -4.03
CA GLN A 84 6.46 5.31 -3.52
C GLN A 84 7.18 6.59 -3.97
N ALA A 85 7.01 6.97 -5.23
CA ALA A 85 7.60 8.19 -5.76
C ALA A 85 7.04 9.45 -5.06
N ALA A 86 5.73 9.52 -4.86
CA ALA A 86 5.07 10.59 -4.14
C ALA A 86 5.52 10.68 -2.66
N GLU A 87 5.63 9.54 -1.99
CA GLU A 87 6.09 9.49 -0.59
C GLU A 87 7.53 10.02 -0.45
N ARG A 88 8.42 9.67 -1.37
CA ARG A 88 9.80 10.18 -1.39
C ARG A 88 9.90 11.69 -1.59
N GLU A 89 8.93 12.27 -2.25
CA GLU A 89 8.81 13.72 -2.47
C GLU A 89 7.98 14.43 -1.37
N GLY A 90 7.67 13.74 -0.28
CA GLY A 90 7.09 14.31 0.92
C GLY A 90 5.57 14.19 1.04
N ALA A 91 4.93 13.29 0.28
CA ALA A 91 3.53 12.97 0.56
C ALA A 91 3.40 12.43 1.99
N ALA A 92 2.56 13.10 2.79
CA ALA A 92 2.35 12.80 4.20
C ALA A 92 1.46 11.58 4.42
N PHE A 93 0.63 11.23 3.45
CA PHE A 93 -0.24 10.07 3.49
C PHE A 93 -0.52 9.53 2.09
N ILE A 94 -0.80 8.23 2.01
CA ILE A 94 -1.14 7.53 0.77
C ILE A 94 -2.52 6.93 0.93
N ASP A 95 -3.44 7.28 0.02
CA ASP A 95 -4.77 6.68 -0.03
C ASP A 95 -4.68 5.30 -0.67
N CYS A 96 -5.14 4.29 0.05
CA CYS A 96 -5.17 2.92 -0.43
C CYS A 96 -6.47 2.22 -0.03
N GLY A 97 -6.78 1.13 -0.70
CA GLY A 97 -7.95 0.30 -0.39
C GLY A 97 -7.56 -1.15 -0.15
N LEU A 98 -8.26 -1.84 0.74
CA LEU A 98 -8.08 -3.28 0.93
C LEU A 98 -8.30 -3.99 -0.40
N MET A 99 -7.36 -4.86 -0.79
CA MET A 99 -7.37 -5.56 -2.08
C MET A 99 -7.41 -4.61 -3.29
N GLY A 100 -7.13 -3.32 -3.12
CA GLY A 100 -7.27 -2.31 -4.15
C GLY A 100 -8.70 -2.10 -4.65
N MET A 101 -9.69 -2.47 -3.86
CA MET A 101 -11.10 -2.40 -4.25
C MET A 101 -11.52 -0.97 -4.57
N ALA A 102 -11.80 -0.72 -5.84
CA ALA A 102 -12.28 0.55 -6.37
C ALA A 102 -12.86 0.36 -7.77
N ARG A 103 -13.34 1.45 -8.34
CA ARG A 103 -13.73 1.47 -9.75
C ARG A 103 -12.53 1.23 -10.68
N SER A 104 -12.79 0.95 -11.95
CA SER A 104 -11.78 0.76 -13.00
C SER A 104 -10.81 -0.39 -12.67
N ALA A 105 -9.51 -0.18 -12.75
CA ALA A 105 -8.48 -1.18 -12.43
C ALA A 105 -8.10 -1.24 -10.94
N GLY A 106 -8.88 -0.58 -10.08
CA GLY A 106 -8.61 -0.52 -8.65
C GLY A 106 -7.62 0.57 -8.24
N ASN A 107 -7.37 0.65 -6.96
CA ASN A 107 -6.44 1.59 -6.32
C ASN A 107 -5.15 0.90 -5.88
N ILE A 108 -4.26 1.67 -5.23
CA ILE A 108 -3.16 1.13 -4.44
C ILE A 108 -3.73 0.16 -3.40
N THR A 109 -3.20 -1.05 -3.32
CA THR A 109 -3.64 -2.02 -2.31
C THR A 109 -3.06 -1.67 -0.95
N THR A 110 -3.89 -1.69 0.11
CA THR A 110 -3.42 -1.41 1.48
C THR A 110 -2.34 -2.40 1.92
N GLU A 111 -2.55 -3.68 1.69
CA GLU A 111 -1.59 -4.74 2.01
C GLU A 111 -0.27 -4.58 1.24
N GLY A 112 -0.35 -4.17 -0.04
CA GLY A 112 0.83 -3.91 -0.86
C GLY A 112 1.59 -2.67 -0.40
N ALA A 113 0.89 -1.57 -0.10
CA ALA A 113 1.49 -0.36 0.44
C ALA A 113 2.20 -0.64 1.77
N LEU A 114 1.53 -1.38 2.66
CA LEU A 114 2.12 -1.77 3.93
C LEU A 114 3.39 -2.61 3.74
N ALA A 115 3.36 -3.61 2.85
CA ALA A 115 4.52 -4.43 2.55
C ALA A 115 5.69 -3.60 2.02
N LEU A 116 5.42 -2.67 1.08
CA LEU A 116 6.43 -1.79 0.49
C LEU A 116 7.06 -0.88 1.55
N PHE A 117 6.25 -0.12 2.28
CA PHE A 117 6.75 0.85 3.26
C PHE A 117 7.42 0.19 4.47
N ARG A 118 6.99 -1.00 4.89
CA ARG A 118 7.69 -1.79 5.92
C ARG A 118 9.09 -2.20 5.49
N ARG A 119 9.33 -2.53 4.22
CA ARG A 119 10.69 -2.78 3.70
C ARG A 119 11.59 -1.54 3.76
N GLU A 120 11.00 -0.35 3.71
CA GLU A 120 11.69 0.93 3.88
C GLU A 120 11.82 1.37 5.37
N GLY A 121 11.42 0.51 6.31
CA GLY A 121 11.49 0.80 7.74
C GLY A 121 10.35 1.70 8.26
N LYS A 122 9.32 1.94 7.45
CA LYS A 122 8.15 2.76 7.76
C LYS A 122 6.94 1.89 8.11
N ALA A 123 5.84 2.48 8.58
CA ALA A 123 4.55 1.82 8.85
C ALA A 123 4.66 0.55 9.74
N GLN A 124 5.61 0.55 10.68
CA GLN A 124 5.85 -0.58 11.58
C GLN A 124 4.79 -0.72 12.67
N GLU A 125 4.04 0.34 12.94
CA GLU A 125 2.96 0.43 13.94
C GLU A 125 1.70 -0.35 13.55
N TYR A 126 1.54 -0.72 12.27
CA TYR A 126 0.39 -1.49 11.80
C TYR A 126 0.63 -3.00 11.93
N ASP A 127 -0.40 -3.74 12.37
CA ASP A 127 -0.35 -5.20 12.46
C ASP A 127 -0.51 -5.83 11.06
N PHE A 128 0.62 -6.03 10.41
CA PHE A 128 0.70 -6.53 9.05
C PHE A 128 0.15 -7.96 8.91
N TYR A 129 0.50 -8.84 9.84
CA TYR A 129 0.08 -10.23 9.77
C TYR A 129 -1.42 -10.39 10.00
N LYS A 130 -1.97 -9.63 10.95
CA LYS A 130 -3.41 -9.61 11.21
C LYS A 130 -4.18 -9.09 9.99
N LEU A 131 -3.65 -8.08 9.30
CA LEU A 131 -4.22 -7.58 8.05
C LEU A 131 -4.24 -8.68 6.97
N LEU A 132 -3.12 -9.37 6.75
CA LEU A 132 -3.02 -10.42 5.74
C LEU A 132 -3.97 -11.59 6.04
N ASN A 133 -4.04 -12.04 7.29
CA ASN A 133 -4.96 -13.08 7.70
C ASN A 133 -6.43 -12.67 7.51
N PHE A 134 -6.77 -11.42 7.86
CA PHE A 134 -8.12 -10.90 7.63
C PHE A 134 -8.49 -10.90 6.14
N ILE A 135 -7.57 -10.49 5.28
CA ILE A 135 -7.81 -10.47 3.83
C ILE A 135 -8.02 -11.90 3.32
N ASP A 136 -7.16 -12.85 3.70
CA ASP A 136 -7.21 -14.23 3.21
C ASP A 136 -8.42 -14.99 3.76
N ASP A 137 -8.68 -14.91 5.07
CA ASP A 137 -9.69 -15.71 5.76
C ASP A 137 -11.11 -15.15 5.64
N LYS A 138 -11.26 -13.84 5.48
CA LYS A 138 -12.56 -13.16 5.58
C LYS A 138 -12.89 -12.35 4.34
N LEU A 139 -12.01 -11.42 3.95
CA LEU A 139 -12.34 -10.46 2.92
C LEU A 139 -12.40 -11.11 1.53
N MET A 140 -11.38 -11.87 1.14
CA MET A 140 -11.36 -12.55 -0.16
C MET A 140 -12.53 -13.52 -0.34
N PRO A 141 -12.87 -14.39 0.62
CA PRO A 141 -14.05 -15.25 0.50
C PRO A 141 -15.37 -14.49 0.40
N ALA A 142 -15.50 -13.37 1.12
CA ALA A 142 -16.70 -12.53 1.05
C ALA A 142 -16.81 -11.85 -0.33
N MET A 143 -15.73 -11.26 -0.81
CA MET A 143 -15.69 -10.54 -2.09
C MET A 143 -15.82 -11.47 -3.30
N ALA A 144 -15.31 -12.71 -3.21
CA ALA A 144 -15.45 -13.71 -4.26
C ALA A 144 -16.92 -14.07 -4.52
N LYS A 145 -17.77 -14.08 -3.47
CA LYS A 145 -19.22 -14.29 -3.62
C LYS A 145 -19.90 -13.20 -4.42
N GLU A 146 -19.35 -11.99 -4.36
CA GLU A 146 -19.84 -10.82 -5.13
C GLU A 146 -19.16 -10.70 -6.52
N GLY A 147 -18.37 -11.70 -6.93
CA GLY A 147 -17.68 -11.73 -8.21
C GLY A 147 -16.43 -10.84 -8.30
N TYR A 148 -15.93 -10.33 -7.17
CA TYR A 148 -14.69 -9.55 -7.15
C TYR A 148 -13.47 -10.47 -6.96
N HIS A 149 -12.46 -10.29 -7.80
CA HIS A 149 -11.21 -11.00 -7.75
C HIS A 149 -10.02 -10.04 -7.75
N ASN A 150 -9.16 -10.17 -6.75
CA ASN A 150 -7.85 -9.49 -6.76
C ASN A 150 -6.83 -10.39 -7.48
N PRO A 151 -6.06 -9.88 -8.45
CA PRO A 151 -5.01 -10.65 -9.12
C PRO A 151 -3.85 -11.05 -8.19
N ILE A 152 -3.61 -10.29 -7.11
CA ILE A 152 -2.53 -10.58 -6.15
C ILE A 152 -3.14 -11.10 -4.86
N LYS A 153 -2.75 -12.34 -4.48
CA LYS A 153 -3.14 -12.94 -3.20
C LYS A 153 -2.15 -12.55 -2.10
N PRO A 154 -2.56 -12.56 -0.81
CA PRO A 154 -1.66 -12.28 0.32
C PRO A 154 -0.37 -13.11 0.31
N LEU A 155 -0.46 -14.40 -0.05
CA LEU A 155 0.73 -15.24 -0.16
C LEU A 155 1.70 -14.77 -1.24
N ASP A 156 1.21 -14.35 -2.41
CA ASP A 156 2.06 -13.86 -3.50
C ASP A 156 2.80 -12.59 -3.08
N LEU A 157 2.11 -11.71 -2.34
CA LEU A 157 2.69 -10.52 -1.74
C LEU A 157 3.81 -10.86 -0.75
N VAL A 158 3.58 -11.84 0.14
CA VAL A 158 4.56 -12.27 1.14
C VAL A 158 5.81 -12.87 0.49
N LEU A 159 5.64 -13.68 -0.55
CA LEU A 159 6.79 -14.22 -1.30
C LEU A 159 7.63 -13.10 -1.93
N GLY A 160 6.99 -12.10 -2.53
CA GLY A 160 7.68 -10.92 -3.07
C GLY A 160 8.34 -10.08 -1.99
N TYR A 161 7.66 -9.86 -0.87
CA TYR A 161 8.16 -9.09 0.27
C TYR A 161 9.40 -9.73 0.89
N SER A 162 9.38 -11.04 1.13
CA SER A 162 10.44 -11.80 1.78
C SER A 162 11.57 -12.23 0.83
N GLY A 163 11.32 -12.21 -0.49
CA GLY A 163 12.20 -12.80 -1.48
C GLY A 163 12.21 -14.33 -1.48
N CYS A 164 11.20 -14.97 -0.89
CA CYS A 164 11.06 -16.42 -0.84
C CYS A 164 10.60 -16.97 -2.18
N HIS A 165 11.26 -18.04 -2.67
CA HIS A 165 10.82 -18.71 -3.88
C HIS A 165 9.59 -19.60 -3.63
N SER A 166 8.64 -19.61 -4.58
CA SER A 166 7.35 -20.31 -4.45
C SER A 166 7.48 -21.84 -4.29
N SER A 167 8.61 -22.45 -4.68
CA SER A 167 8.85 -23.89 -4.51
C SER A 167 8.84 -24.35 -3.06
N PHE A 168 9.10 -23.48 -2.09
CA PHE A 168 9.13 -23.79 -0.67
C PHE A 168 7.76 -23.71 0.02
N VAL A 169 6.74 -23.14 -0.66
CA VAL A 169 5.41 -22.89 -0.06
C VAL A 169 4.78 -24.13 0.54
N GLY A 170 4.89 -25.29 -0.13
CA GLY A 170 4.38 -26.56 0.41
C GLY A 170 4.95 -26.88 1.78
N THR A 171 6.29 -26.82 1.91
CA THR A 171 6.99 -27.09 3.17
C THR A 171 6.61 -26.11 4.27
N TYR A 172 6.50 -24.81 3.95
CA TYR A 172 6.06 -23.79 4.91
C TYR A 172 4.64 -24.06 5.42
N LYS A 173 3.71 -24.43 4.54
CA LYS A 173 2.33 -24.79 4.93
C LYS A 173 2.30 -25.99 5.87
N ASP A 174 3.10 -27.01 5.59
CA ASP A 174 3.17 -28.21 6.43
C ASP A 174 3.71 -27.86 7.83
N VAL A 175 4.76 -27.05 7.92
CA VAL A 175 5.35 -26.63 9.21
C VAL A 175 4.37 -25.72 9.97
N ALA A 176 3.77 -24.73 9.32
CA ALA A 176 2.81 -23.83 9.96
C ALA A 176 1.58 -24.59 10.50
N ALA A 177 1.06 -25.57 9.73
CA ALA A 177 -0.05 -26.42 10.18
C ALA A 177 0.31 -27.29 11.38
N ALA A 178 1.54 -27.81 11.42
CA ALA A 178 2.01 -28.67 12.50
C ALA A 178 2.29 -27.90 13.80
N THR A 179 2.70 -26.64 13.71
CA THR A 179 3.14 -25.82 14.86
C THR A 179 2.10 -24.79 15.30
N GLY A 180 1.10 -24.48 14.47
CA GLY A 180 0.07 -23.48 14.74
C GLY A 180 0.52 -22.04 14.57
N VAL A 181 1.74 -21.78 14.07
CA VAL A 181 2.25 -20.42 13.83
C VAL A 181 1.67 -19.81 12.56
N ASN A 182 1.72 -18.49 12.46
CA ASN A 182 1.28 -17.77 11.26
C ASN A 182 2.18 -18.11 10.06
N LEU A 183 1.58 -18.55 8.96
CA LEU A 183 2.30 -18.93 7.73
C LEU A 183 3.16 -17.77 7.17
N TYR A 184 2.59 -16.57 7.14
CA TYR A 184 3.26 -15.41 6.54
C TYR A 184 4.45 -14.97 7.38
N GLU A 185 4.30 -14.95 8.68
CA GLU A 185 5.36 -14.66 9.63
C GLU A 185 6.49 -15.69 9.54
N LEU A 186 6.16 -16.98 9.50
CA LEU A 186 7.13 -18.06 9.32
C LEU A 186 7.94 -17.89 8.03
N ILE A 187 7.29 -17.57 6.91
CA ILE A 187 7.99 -17.33 5.64
C ILE A 187 8.94 -16.13 5.76
N ILE A 188 8.48 -15.02 6.32
CA ILE A 188 9.27 -13.78 6.44
C ILE A 188 10.47 -13.99 7.35
N GLU A 189 10.27 -14.53 8.55
CA GLU A 189 11.35 -14.69 9.53
C GLU A 189 12.38 -15.75 9.08
N THR A 190 11.95 -16.85 8.49
CA THR A 190 12.87 -17.84 7.91
C THR A 190 13.70 -17.23 6.77
N SER A 191 13.05 -16.42 5.92
CA SER A 191 13.74 -15.81 4.76
C SER A 191 14.79 -14.76 5.15
N LYS A 192 14.70 -14.19 6.36
CA LYS A 192 15.77 -13.32 6.89
C LYS A 192 17.05 -14.09 7.17
N ILE A 193 16.93 -15.39 7.46
CA ILE A 193 18.06 -16.28 7.76
C ILE A 193 18.60 -16.92 6.47
N ASP A 194 17.71 -17.54 5.68
CA ASP A 194 18.06 -18.15 4.40
C ASP A 194 16.95 -17.96 3.36
N GLN A 195 17.21 -17.08 2.37
CA GLN A 195 16.31 -16.86 1.22
C GLN A 195 16.51 -17.89 0.11
N LYS A 196 17.72 -18.46 0.01
CA LYS A 196 18.14 -19.23 -1.15
C LYS A 196 17.64 -20.66 -1.11
N ASN A 197 17.77 -21.32 0.04
CA ASN A 197 17.43 -22.74 0.18
C ASN A 197 17.03 -23.09 1.62
N PRO A 198 15.98 -22.48 2.17
CA PRO A 198 15.55 -22.71 3.54
C PRO A 198 15.17 -24.20 3.74
N SER A 199 15.81 -24.85 4.71
CA SER A 199 15.49 -26.23 5.03
C SER A 199 14.23 -26.35 5.89
N LYS A 200 13.62 -27.55 5.92
CA LYS A 200 12.48 -27.82 6.78
C LYS A 200 12.84 -27.71 8.26
N GLU A 201 14.06 -28.10 8.62
CA GLU A 201 14.61 -28.01 9.98
C GLU A 201 14.67 -26.55 10.42
N LEU A 202 15.24 -25.65 9.57
CA LEU A 202 15.29 -24.21 9.84
C LEU A 202 13.88 -23.62 10.02
N MET A 203 12.93 -24.01 9.17
CA MET A 203 11.54 -23.57 9.32
C MET A 203 10.94 -24.00 10.67
N GLY A 204 11.26 -25.22 11.13
CA GLY A 204 10.84 -25.72 12.43
C GLY A 204 11.47 -24.95 13.60
N GLU A 205 12.75 -24.64 13.53
CA GLU A 205 13.45 -23.84 14.54
C GLU A 205 12.86 -22.43 14.65
N VAL A 206 12.61 -21.78 13.52
CA VAL A 206 11.95 -20.47 13.49
C VAL A 206 10.54 -20.54 14.05
N ALA A 207 9.77 -21.58 13.72
CA ALA A 207 8.43 -21.75 14.24
C ALA A 207 8.39 -21.82 15.77
N VAL A 208 9.41 -22.41 16.42
CA VAL A 208 9.53 -22.43 17.89
C VAL A 208 9.73 -21.02 18.46
N THR A 209 10.39 -20.13 17.75
CA THR A 209 10.60 -18.74 18.22
C THR A 209 9.38 -17.84 18.05
N LEU A 210 8.38 -18.30 17.29
CA LEU A 210 7.14 -17.58 16.98
C LEU A 210 5.94 -18.00 17.87
N GLN A 211 6.12 -18.98 18.75
CA GLN A 211 5.11 -19.43 19.73
C GLN A 211 5.14 -18.58 20.97
#